data_bb9df2528183e1fa83feb1b121893a88
#
_entry.id   bb9df2528183e1fa83feb1b121893a88
#
_cell.length_a   1.000
_cell.length_b   1.000
_cell.length_c   1.000
_cell.angle_alpha   90.00
_cell.angle_beta   90.00
_cell.angle_gamma   90.00
#
_symmetry.space_group_name_H-M   'P 1'
#
loop_
_entity.id
_entity.type
_entity.pdbx_description
1 polymer ?
#
loop_
_entity_poly.entity_id
_entity_poly.type
_entity_poly.pdbx_seq_one_letter_code
_entity_poly.pdbx_strand_id
1 'polypeptide(L)'
;MIFDKKFFFEKIFSSFLRNTIPNIDLHIHTNYTDGKNTVKEMIIESKNKKIEFLLFSEHSRKNLSESWFLDFSKEVRSFNEKEFNYLVGTEVKVLNAYGELDLSAKIKNECHLVMGSVHRFPGELGDGIMKRNANVDSDQALRIEYDLTLSAIENPDLDIIGHPLGMTIKRFKKYPAISYFEEIIKKCKKFNKIFEINSYYHNNLNELLNLCIKNEVLISLGSNAHSTNQLGEITKKLIKS
;
A
#
# COMPACT_ATOMS: atom_id res chain seq x y z
N MET A 1 -22.81 -8.98 -2.63
CA MET A 1 -22.59 -7.52 -2.76
C MET A 1 -21.30 -7.33 -3.53
N ILE A 2 -21.24 -6.37 -4.46
CA ILE A 2 -20.04 -6.07 -5.24
C ILE A 2 -19.31 -4.92 -4.53
N PHE A 3 -18.01 -5.03 -4.32
CA PHE A 3 -17.21 -3.97 -3.74
C PHE A 3 -17.05 -2.82 -4.73
N ASP A 4 -17.56 -1.65 -4.39
CA ASP A 4 -17.39 -0.43 -5.17
C ASP A 4 -16.16 0.36 -4.64
N LYS A 5 -15.04 0.16 -5.30
CA LYS A 5 -13.76 0.78 -4.97
C LYS A 5 -13.82 2.30 -4.96
N LYS A 6 -14.47 2.90 -5.97
CA LYS A 6 -14.55 4.36 -6.09
C LYS A 6 -15.34 4.94 -4.93
N PHE A 7 -16.53 4.42 -4.68
CA PHE A 7 -17.38 4.86 -3.57
C PHE A 7 -16.67 4.72 -2.21
N PHE A 8 -15.95 3.60 -2.00
CA PHE A 8 -15.20 3.34 -0.78
C PHE A 8 -14.16 4.44 -0.50
N PHE A 9 -13.31 4.77 -1.49
CA PHE A 9 -12.27 5.78 -1.31
C PHE A 9 -12.81 7.21 -1.31
N GLU A 10 -13.91 7.51 -1.99
CA GLU A 10 -14.61 8.79 -1.91
C GLU A 10 -15.18 9.04 -0.51
N LYS A 11 -15.71 8.00 0.14
CA LYS A 11 -16.16 8.06 1.54
C LYS A 11 -15.00 8.38 2.50
N ILE A 12 -13.86 7.71 2.34
CA ILE A 12 -12.63 7.99 3.09
C ILE A 12 -12.18 9.43 2.85
N PHE A 13 -12.10 9.87 1.61
CA PHE A 13 -11.69 11.22 1.24
C PHE A 13 -12.61 12.29 1.85
N SER A 14 -13.91 12.05 1.84
CA SER A 14 -14.91 12.94 2.46
C SER A 14 -14.71 13.09 3.98
N SER A 15 -14.14 12.10 4.66
CA SER A 15 -13.81 12.22 6.08
C SER A 15 -12.69 13.23 6.31
N PHE A 16 -11.68 13.25 5.48
CA PHE A 16 -10.60 14.24 5.55
C PHE A 16 -11.10 15.67 5.31
N LEU A 17 -12.02 15.86 4.38
CA LEU A 17 -12.65 17.18 4.14
C LEU A 17 -13.44 17.67 5.35
N ARG A 18 -13.90 16.78 6.23
CA ARG A 18 -14.55 17.10 7.51
C ARG A 18 -13.59 17.16 8.69
N ASN A 19 -12.27 17.22 8.41
CA ASN A 19 -11.22 17.19 9.43
C ASN A 19 -11.30 15.94 10.35
N THR A 20 -11.74 14.81 9.82
CA THR A 20 -11.80 13.55 10.55
C THR A 20 -10.82 12.55 9.95
N ILE A 21 -9.94 12.00 10.78
CA ILE A 21 -9.06 10.90 10.38
C ILE A 21 -9.81 9.58 10.59
N PRO A 22 -10.16 8.82 9.54
CA PRO A 22 -10.82 7.54 9.69
C PRO A 22 -9.86 6.52 10.34
N ASN A 23 -10.38 5.69 11.24
CA ASN A 23 -9.58 4.64 11.87
C ASN A 23 -9.53 3.39 10.99
N ILE A 24 -8.63 3.39 10.02
CA ILE A 24 -8.46 2.34 9.02
C ILE A 24 -6.98 1.96 8.89
N ASP A 25 -6.73 0.75 8.40
CA ASP A 25 -5.37 0.31 8.04
C ASP A 25 -5.42 -0.50 6.73
N LEU A 26 -5.03 0.13 5.65
CA LEU A 26 -5.15 -0.41 4.32
C LEU A 26 -3.83 -0.96 3.77
N HIS A 27 -2.91 -1.37 4.66
CA HIS A 27 -1.67 -2.05 4.29
C HIS A 27 -1.16 -2.91 5.45
N ILE A 28 -1.56 -4.19 5.43
CA ILE A 28 -1.17 -5.15 6.47
C ILE A 28 -0.82 -6.51 5.86
N HIS A 29 0.06 -7.25 6.54
CA HIS A 29 0.52 -8.58 6.16
C HIS A 29 0.26 -9.59 7.26
N THR A 30 0.08 -10.86 6.87
CA THR A 30 -0.15 -11.97 7.79
C THR A 30 0.91 -13.06 7.60
N ASN A 31 0.78 -14.14 8.36
CA ASN A 31 1.65 -15.31 8.24
C ASN A 31 1.45 -16.11 6.93
N TYR A 32 0.56 -15.67 6.04
CA TYR A 32 0.52 -16.18 4.67
C TYR A 32 1.76 -15.77 3.86
N THR A 33 2.36 -14.62 4.19
CA THR A 33 3.64 -14.20 3.60
C THR A 33 4.70 -13.93 4.66
N ASP A 34 4.92 -12.71 5.08
CA ASP A 34 6.01 -12.32 5.98
C ASP A 34 5.55 -11.64 7.28
N GLY A 35 4.24 -11.55 7.50
CA GLY A 35 3.68 -11.14 8.78
C GLY A 35 3.78 -12.24 9.84
N LYS A 36 3.62 -11.86 11.11
CA LYS A 36 3.78 -12.77 12.27
C LYS A 36 2.48 -13.41 12.71
N ASN A 37 1.36 -12.78 12.43
CA ASN A 37 0.05 -13.15 12.97
C ASN A 37 -0.86 -13.67 11.87
N THR A 38 -1.82 -14.53 12.25
CA THR A 38 -2.86 -15.05 11.36
C THR A 38 -3.87 -13.95 11.00
N VAL A 39 -4.64 -14.17 9.91
CA VAL A 39 -5.79 -13.32 9.54
C VAL A 39 -6.73 -13.12 10.74
N LYS A 40 -7.07 -14.21 11.43
CA LYS A 40 -7.95 -14.18 12.60
C LYS A 40 -7.42 -13.30 13.74
N GLU A 41 -6.12 -13.41 14.07
CA GLU A 41 -5.51 -12.60 15.13
C GLU A 41 -5.48 -11.11 14.76
N MET A 42 -5.18 -10.79 13.49
CA MET A 42 -5.22 -9.41 13.00
C MET A 42 -6.63 -8.83 13.09
N ILE A 43 -7.66 -9.61 12.76
CA ILE A 43 -9.07 -9.19 12.85
C ILE A 43 -9.52 -9.00 14.31
N ILE A 44 -9.15 -9.91 15.22
CA ILE A 44 -9.47 -9.75 16.63
C ILE A 44 -8.86 -8.44 17.16
N GLU A 45 -7.60 -8.19 16.85
CA GLU A 45 -6.92 -6.98 17.31
C GLU A 45 -7.47 -5.71 16.66
N SER A 46 -7.90 -5.78 15.38
CA SER A 46 -8.55 -4.64 14.73
C SER A 46 -9.85 -4.23 15.43
N LYS A 47 -10.63 -5.22 15.89
CA LYS A 47 -11.85 -4.97 16.70
C LYS A 47 -11.51 -4.31 18.03
N ASN A 48 -10.48 -4.80 18.74
CA ASN A 48 -10.00 -4.21 20.00
C ASN A 48 -9.59 -2.75 19.82
N LYS A 49 -8.92 -2.44 18.70
CA LYS A 49 -8.47 -1.09 18.32
C LYS A 49 -9.53 -0.24 17.63
N LYS A 50 -10.74 -0.79 17.40
CA LYS A 50 -11.85 -0.15 16.69
C LYS A 50 -11.47 0.33 15.30
N ILE A 51 -10.66 -0.46 14.59
CA ILE A 51 -10.31 -0.20 13.19
C ILE A 51 -11.48 -0.63 12.33
N GLU A 52 -12.00 0.28 11.51
CA GLU A 52 -13.21 0.08 10.71
C GLU A 52 -12.97 -0.80 9.48
N PHE A 53 -11.83 -0.59 8.81
CA PHE A 53 -11.48 -1.32 7.58
C PHE A 53 -10.02 -1.76 7.60
N LEU A 54 -9.80 -3.01 7.18
CA LEU A 54 -8.46 -3.56 6.91
C LEU A 54 -8.35 -3.96 5.44
N LEU A 55 -7.21 -3.66 4.82
CA LEU A 55 -6.79 -4.28 3.57
C LEU A 55 -5.62 -5.21 3.86
N PHE A 56 -5.87 -6.51 3.76
CA PHE A 56 -4.84 -7.53 3.79
C PHE A 56 -4.13 -7.54 2.43
N SER A 57 -2.91 -7.04 2.38
CA SER A 57 -2.13 -6.77 1.16
C SER A 57 -0.95 -7.72 1.00
N GLU A 58 -1.22 -9.03 1.01
CA GLU A 58 -0.18 -10.06 0.98
C GLU A 58 0.74 -9.94 -0.24
N HIS A 59 2.02 -10.26 -0.06
CA HIS A 59 2.96 -10.28 -1.16
C HIS A 59 2.67 -11.40 -2.14
N SER A 60 2.47 -11.09 -3.40
CA SER A 60 2.31 -12.09 -4.45
C SER A 60 3.30 -11.89 -5.59
N ARG A 61 3.44 -12.92 -6.44
CA ARG A 61 4.34 -12.93 -7.60
C ARG A 61 3.76 -13.78 -8.72
N LYS A 62 4.06 -13.41 -9.98
CA LYS A 62 3.62 -14.15 -11.17
C LYS A 62 3.99 -15.62 -11.16
N ASN A 63 5.18 -15.93 -10.65
CA ASN A 63 5.78 -17.27 -10.79
C ASN A 63 5.62 -18.15 -9.54
N LEU A 64 4.87 -17.73 -8.54
CA LEU A 64 4.57 -18.57 -7.38
C LEU A 64 3.24 -19.29 -7.53
N SER A 65 3.09 -20.43 -6.83
CA SER A 65 1.80 -21.10 -6.73
C SER A 65 0.74 -20.13 -6.23
N GLU A 66 -0.43 -20.14 -6.87
CA GLU A 66 -1.54 -19.26 -6.53
C GLU A 66 -2.52 -19.91 -5.54
N SER A 67 -2.33 -21.19 -5.21
CA SER A 67 -3.27 -21.94 -4.34
C SER A 67 -3.41 -21.33 -2.95
N TRP A 68 -2.29 -20.94 -2.35
CA TRP A 68 -2.28 -20.30 -1.03
C TRP A 68 -3.07 -18.97 -1.03
N PHE A 69 -3.02 -18.22 -2.14
CA PHE A 69 -3.73 -16.93 -2.23
C PHE A 69 -5.25 -17.14 -2.27
N LEU A 70 -5.71 -18.22 -2.90
CA LEU A 70 -7.13 -18.60 -2.89
C LEU A 70 -7.61 -18.97 -1.48
N ASP A 71 -6.79 -19.70 -0.72
CA ASP A 71 -7.10 -20.07 0.66
C ASP A 71 -7.12 -18.83 1.57
N PHE A 72 -6.12 -17.97 1.43
CA PHE A 72 -6.08 -16.66 2.09
C PHE A 72 -7.32 -15.81 1.77
N SER A 73 -7.66 -15.67 0.48
CA SER A 73 -8.83 -14.90 0.03
C SER A 73 -10.12 -15.42 0.65
N LYS A 74 -10.32 -16.74 0.67
CA LYS A 74 -11.47 -17.39 1.30
C LYS A 74 -11.51 -17.13 2.81
N GLU A 75 -10.37 -17.24 3.50
CA GLU A 75 -10.30 -16.99 4.93
C GLU A 75 -10.70 -15.54 5.24
N VAL A 76 -10.09 -14.54 4.59
CA VAL A 76 -10.44 -13.12 4.81
C VAL A 76 -11.92 -12.87 4.56
N ARG A 77 -12.46 -13.37 3.45
CA ARG A 77 -13.88 -13.19 3.08
C ARG A 77 -14.83 -13.83 4.07
N SER A 78 -14.45 -14.92 4.72
CA SER A 78 -15.28 -15.65 5.70
C SER A 78 -15.59 -14.82 6.95
N PHE A 79 -14.81 -13.77 7.23
CA PHE A 79 -15.03 -12.86 8.36
C PHE A 79 -15.95 -11.68 8.03
N ASN A 80 -16.31 -11.47 6.75
CA ASN A 80 -17.27 -10.45 6.35
C ASN A 80 -18.70 -11.00 6.41
N GLU A 81 -19.55 -10.44 7.26
CA GLU A 81 -20.95 -10.85 7.39
C GLU A 81 -21.87 -10.09 6.41
N LYS A 82 -21.98 -8.79 6.56
CA LYS A 82 -22.87 -7.91 5.77
C LYS A 82 -22.14 -6.79 5.05
N GLU A 83 -20.94 -6.42 5.50
CA GLU A 83 -20.16 -5.31 5.00
C GLU A 83 -18.74 -5.77 4.68
N PHE A 84 -18.08 -5.05 3.76
CA PHE A 84 -16.67 -5.29 3.41
C PHE A 84 -15.74 -4.58 4.39
N ASN A 85 -15.69 -5.02 5.65
CA ASN A 85 -14.75 -4.48 6.63
C ASN A 85 -13.32 -5.00 6.42
N TYR A 86 -13.20 -6.22 5.84
CA TYR A 86 -11.93 -6.89 5.59
C TYR A 86 -11.78 -7.13 4.09
N LEU A 87 -10.83 -6.41 3.50
CA LEU A 87 -10.58 -6.44 2.07
C LEU A 87 -9.42 -7.37 1.75
N VAL A 88 -9.59 -8.16 0.68
CA VAL A 88 -8.52 -8.95 0.08
C VAL A 88 -7.76 -8.07 -0.89
N GLY A 89 -6.46 -7.97 -0.74
CA GLY A 89 -5.59 -7.29 -1.66
C GLY A 89 -4.26 -8.00 -1.82
N THR A 90 -3.43 -7.46 -2.67
CA THR A 90 -2.05 -7.90 -2.85
C THR A 90 -1.14 -6.71 -2.99
N GLU A 91 0.05 -6.80 -2.39
CA GLU A 91 1.14 -5.89 -2.65
C GLU A 91 2.15 -6.56 -3.58
N VAL A 92 2.26 -6.04 -4.79
CA VAL A 92 3.12 -6.57 -5.84
C VAL A 92 4.29 -5.65 -6.15
N LYS A 93 5.39 -6.21 -6.65
CA LYS A 93 6.55 -5.43 -7.08
C LYS A 93 6.30 -4.75 -8.40
N VAL A 94 6.79 -3.53 -8.52
CA VAL A 94 7.04 -2.88 -9.81
C VAL A 94 8.34 -3.45 -10.37
N LEU A 95 8.27 -4.05 -11.57
CA LEU A 95 9.37 -4.83 -12.13
C LEU A 95 10.36 -4.01 -12.96
N ASN A 96 9.88 -2.98 -13.65
CA ASN A 96 10.68 -2.23 -14.61
C ASN A 96 10.11 -0.85 -14.90
N ALA A 97 10.85 -0.07 -15.70
CA ALA A 97 10.48 1.29 -16.10
C ALA A 97 9.27 1.38 -17.07
N TYR A 98 8.69 0.26 -17.46
CA TYR A 98 7.43 0.21 -18.22
C TYR A 98 6.20 0.04 -17.32
N GLY A 99 6.40 0.05 -16.00
CA GLY A 99 5.34 -0.09 -15.01
C GLY A 99 4.74 -1.49 -14.92
N GLU A 100 5.49 -2.52 -15.37
CA GLU A 100 5.04 -3.91 -15.25
C GLU A 100 4.98 -4.33 -13.78
N LEU A 101 3.88 -5.00 -13.42
CA LEU A 101 3.65 -5.52 -12.07
C LEU A 101 3.94 -7.02 -11.99
N ASP A 102 4.51 -7.47 -10.87
CA ASP A 102 4.71 -8.90 -10.57
C ASP A 102 3.39 -9.56 -10.12
N LEU A 103 2.38 -9.49 -10.99
CA LEU A 103 0.99 -9.85 -10.71
C LEU A 103 0.48 -10.88 -11.71
N SER A 104 -0.10 -11.99 -11.23
CA SER A 104 -0.83 -12.92 -12.09
C SER A 104 -2.30 -12.49 -12.26
N ALA A 105 -2.89 -12.81 -13.42
CA ALA A 105 -4.29 -12.51 -13.70
C ALA A 105 -5.26 -13.19 -12.70
N LYS A 106 -4.91 -14.38 -12.22
CA LYS A 106 -5.73 -15.12 -11.27
C LYS A 106 -5.76 -14.44 -9.90
N ILE A 107 -4.60 -14.01 -9.38
CA ILE A 107 -4.52 -13.27 -8.12
C ILE A 107 -5.25 -11.93 -8.26
N LYS A 108 -5.05 -11.21 -9.37
CA LYS A 108 -5.79 -9.97 -9.63
C LYS A 108 -7.29 -10.15 -9.51
N ASN A 109 -7.84 -11.22 -10.10
CA ASN A 109 -9.29 -11.49 -10.09
C ASN A 109 -9.83 -11.82 -8.68
N GLU A 110 -8.98 -12.26 -7.76
CA GLU A 110 -9.34 -12.50 -6.37
C GLU A 110 -9.29 -11.24 -5.50
N CYS A 111 -8.58 -10.20 -5.94
CA CYS A 111 -8.38 -9.00 -5.14
C CYS A 111 -9.53 -8.00 -5.27
N HIS A 112 -9.87 -7.36 -4.16
CA HIS A 112 -10.63 -6.10 -4.16
C HIS A 112 -9.74 -4.94 -4.63
N LEU A 113 -8.45 -4.96 -4.26
CA LEU A 113 -7.47 -3.91 -4.54
C LEU A 113 -6.09 -4.50 -4.84
N VAL A 114 -5.40 -3.91 -5.81
CA VAL A 114 -4.01 -4.21 -6.15
C VAL A 114 -3.14 -3.01 -5.77
N MET A 115 -2.18 -3.24 -4.91
CA MET A 115 -1.16 -2.28 -4.52
C MET A 115 0.14 -2.60 -5.24
N GLY A 116 0.79 -1.61 -5.85
CA GLY A 116 2.10 -1.75 -6.48
C GLY A 116 3.15 -0.93 -5.76
N SER A 117 4.25 -1.56 -5.38
CA SER A 117 5.31 -0.92 -4.60
C SER A 117 6.70 -1.19 -5.19
N VAL A 118 7.58 -0.22 -5.09
CA VAL A 118 8.98 -0.38 -5.47
C VAL A 118 9.75 -0.96 -4.28
N HIS A 119 9.95 -2.30 -4.28
CA HIS A 119 10.72 -2.98 -3.24
C HIS A 119 12.17 -3.25 -3.63
N ARG A 120 12.45 -3.22 -4.93
CA ARG A 120 13.77 -3.51 -5.50
C ARG A 120 14.01 -2.69 -6.74
N PHE A 121 15.28 -2.42 -6.99
CA PHE A 121 15.70 -1.83 -8.24
C PHE A 121 15.86 -2.91 -9.32
N PRO A 122 15.72 -2.56 -10.61
CA PRO A 122 15.98 -3.49 -11.71
C PRO A 122 17.36 -4.14 -11.60
N GLY A 123 17.42 -5.46 -11.78
CA GLY A 123 18.66 -6.24 -11.64
C GLY A 123 18.99 -6.75 -10.23
N GLU A 124 18.24 -6.37 -9.20
CA GLU A 124 18.38 -6.97 -7.87
C GLU A 124 17.70 -8.33 -7.81
N LEU A 125 18.47 -9.36 -7.40
CA LEU A 125 17.99 -10.75 -7.31
C LEU A 125 17.48 -11.10 -5.90
N GLY A 126 16.58 -12.08 -5.85
CA GLY A 126 16.18 -12.79 -4.63
C GLY A 126 15.03 -12.15 -3.87
N ASP A 127 14.57 -12.82 -2.80
CA ASP A 127 13.46 -12.43 -1.92
C ASP A 127 13.92 -11.61 -0.72
N GLY A 128 15.20 -11.31 -0.68
CA GLY A 128 15.84 -10.68 0.47
C GLY A 128 15.19 -9.36 0.82
N ILE A 129 15.01 -9.17 2.10
CA ILE A 129 14.91 -7.89 2.78
C ILE A 129 15.88 -6.93 2.10
N MET A 130 15.41 -5.72 1.81
CA MET A 130 16.13 -4.58 1.25
C MET A 130 17.65 -4.64 1.43
N LYS A 131 18.33 -5.43 0.62
CA LYS A 131 19.80 -5.42 0.58
C LYS A 131 20.24 -4.19 -0.19
N ARG A 132 21.17 -3.45 0.38
CA ARG A 132 21.77 -2.31 -0.30
C ARG A 132 22.45 -2.80 -1.58
N ASN A 133 22.03 -2.30 -2.73
CA ASN A 133 22.82 -2.44 -3.93
C ASN A 133 24.06 -1.55 -3.75
N ALA A 134 25.23 -2.17 -3.68
CA ALA A 134 26.50 -1.45 -3.41
C ALA A 134 26.86 -0.43 -4.50
N ASN A 135 26.25 -0.54 -5.67
CA ASN A 135 26.58 0.26 -6.86
C ASN A 135 25.61 1.43 -7.10
N VAL A 136 24.64 1.68 -6.20
CA VAL A 136 23.68 2.77 -6.35
C VAL A 136 23.77 3.71 -5.16
N ASP A 137 24.08 4.98 -5.42
CA ASP A 137 24.04 6.03 -4.41
C ASP A 137 22.60 6.49 -4.12
N SER A 138 22.43 7.35 -3.12
CA SER A 138 21.09 7.79 -2.69
C SER A 138 20.37 8.67 -3.70
N ASP A 139 21.07 9.40 -4.56
CA ASP A 139 20.47 10.24 -5.61
C ASP A 139 20.03 9.39 -6.79
N GLN A 140 20.84 8.42 -7.17
CA GLN A 140 20.48 7.42 -8.17
C GLN A 140 19.28 6.58 -7.70
N ALA A 141 19.29 6.16 -6.42
CA ALA A 141 18.18 5.42 -5.83
C ALA A 141 16.86 6.19 -5.90
N LEU A 142 16.89 7.48 -5.54
CA LEU A 142 15.72 8.35 -5.63
C LEU A 142 15.19 8.43 -7.05
N ARG A 143 16.05 8.66 -8.05
CA ARG A 143 15.64 8.75 -9.45
C ARG A 143 15.01 7.45 -9.94
N ILE A 144 15.66 6.32 -9.68
CA ILE A 144 15.16 4.99 -10.09
C ILE A 144 13.79 4.71 -9.45
N GLU A 145 13.66 4.92 -8.13
CA GLU A 145 12.38 4.68 -7.45
C GLU A 145 11.29 5.62 -7.95
N TYR A 146 11.61 6.88 -8.18
CA TYR A 146 10.70 7.86 -8.73
C TYR A 146 10.21 7.46 -10.12
N ASP A 147 11.11 7.10 -11.04
CA ASP A 147 10.76 6.71 -12.41
C ASP A 147 9.90 5.42 -12.42
N LEU A 148 10.26 4.43 -11.60
CA LEU A 148 9.48 3.21 -11.43
C LEU A 148 8.08 3.50 -10.85
N THR A 149 7.99 4.40 -9.89
CA THR A 149 6.71 4.83 -9.30
C THR A 149 5.84 5.51 -10.34
N LEU A 150 6.41 6.43 -11.11
CA LEU A 150 5.66 7.12 -12.17
C LEU A 150 5.18 6.15 -13.26
N SER A 151 6.00 5.21 -13.68
CA SER A 151 5.60 4.24 -14.70
C SER A 151 4.51 3.27 -14.18
N ALA A 152 4.60 2.84 -12.93
CA ALA A 152 3.60 1.96 -12.32
C ALA A 152 2.21 2.62 -12.25
N ILE A 153 2.12 3.92 -12.02
CA ILE A 153 0.85 4.67 -11.96
C ILE A 153 0.07 4.57 -13.30
N GLU A 154 0.75 4.39 -14.42
CA GLU A 154 0.10 4.22 -15.73
C GLU A 154 -0.45 2.80 -15.95
N ASN A 155 -0.07 1.84 -15.13
CA ASN A 155 -0.54 0.47 -15.27
C ASN A 155 -2.04 0.35 -14.92
N PRO A 156 -2.88 -0.20 -15.83
CA PRO A 156 -4.32 -0.29 -15.60
C PRO A 156 -4.69 -1.23 -14.44
N ASP A 157 -3.83 -2.19 -14.12
CA ASP A 157 -4.06 -3.19 -13.08
C ASP A 157 -3.71 -2.69 -11.68
N LEU A 158 -3.04 -1.54 -11.58
CA LEU A 158 -2.75 -0.88 -10.31
C LEU A 158 -3.97 -0.13 -9.78
N ASP A 159 -4.24 -0.25 -8.50
CA ASP A 159 -5.21 0.58 -7.77
C ASP A 159 -4.53 1.59 -6.85
N ILE A 160 -3.59 1.12 -6.05
CA ILE A 160 -2.88 1.90 -5.03
C ILE A 160 -1.40 1.92 -5.36
N ILE A 161 -0.79 3.10 -5.41
CA ILE A 161 0.66 3.20 -5.37
C ILE A 161 1.13 3.13 -3.93
N GLY A 162 1.80 2.02 -3.58
CA GLY A 162 2.22 1.70 -2.22
C GLY A 162 3.48 2.48 -1.82
N HIS A 163 3.48 3.06 -0.64
CA HIS A 163 4.58 3.82 0.01
C HIS A 163 5.58 4.45 -0.96
N PRO A 164 5.14 5.32 -1.88
CA PRO A 164 6.00 5.89 -2.91
C PRO A 164 7.23 6.58 -2.30
N LEU A 165 8.40 6.33 -2.87
CA LEU A 165 9.73 6.76 -2.40
C LEU A 165 10.15 6.17 -1.03
N GLY A 166 9.42 5.17 -0.55
CA GLY A 166 9.66 4.53 0.73
C GLY A 166 11.00 3.80 0.79
N MET A 167 11.46 3.21 -0.31
CA MET A 167 12.73 2.51 -0.36
C MET A 167 13.91 3.49 -0.24
N THR A 168 13.85 4.62 -0.93
CA THR A 168 14.84 5.71 -0.81
C THR A 168 14.93 6.20 0.64
N ILE A 169 13.80 6.41 1.29
CA ILE A 169 13.75 6.86 2.69
C ILE A 169 14.33 5.79 3.63
N LYS A 170 13.89 4.54 3.55
CA LYS A 170 14.25 3.51 4.51
C LYS A 170 15.62 2.90 4.27
N ARG A 171 15.95 2.60 3.01
CA ARG A 171 17.18 1.90 2.65
C ARG A 171 18.37 2.86 2.52
N PHE A 172 18.15 4.01 1.91
CA PHE A 172 19.21 4.98 1.63
C PHE A 172 19.25 6.16 2.62
N LYS A 173 18.27 6.25 3.53
CA LYS A 173 18.15 7.32 4.54
C LYS A 173 18.12 8.71 3.91
N LYS A 174 17.65 8.81 2.66
CA LYS A 174 17.49 10.06 1.95
C LYS A 174 16.02 10.45 1.94
N TYR A 175 15.74 11.66 2.38
CA TYR A 175 14.41 12.21 2.37
C TYR A 175 14.19 12.99 1.06
N PRO A 176 13.26 12.57 0.19
CA PRO A 176 12.98 13.29 -1.05
C PRO A 176 12.41 14.68 -0.78
N ALA A 177 12.69 15.65 -1.65
CA ALA A 177 12.02 16.94 -1.61
C ALA A 177 10.51 16.74 -1.86
N ILE A 178 9.68 17.58 -1.23
CA ILE A 178 8.21 17.48 -1.33
C ILE A 178 7.68 17.55 -2.78
N SER A 179 8.41 18.22 -3.66
CA SER A 179 8.07 18.30 -5.09
C SER A 179 7.98 16.94 -5.79
N TYR A 180 8.81 15.96 -5.41
CA TYR A 180 8.70 14.59 -5.94
C TYR A 180 7.36 13.95 -5.58
N PHE A 181 6.91 14.11 -4.35
CA PHE A 181 5.60 13.62 -3.92
C PHE A 181 4.47 14.36 -4.61
N GLU A 182 4.60 15.67 -4.80
CA GLU A 182 3.59 16.47 -5.48
C GLU A 182 3.39 16.01 -6.94
N GLU A 183 4.47 15.70 -7.65
CA GLU A 183 4.39 15.19 -9.02
C GLU A 183 3.77 13.78 -9.07
N ILE A 184 4.13 12.89 -8.14
CA ILE A 184 3.51 11.56 -8.01
C ILE A 184 2.00 11.70 -7.75
N ILE A 185 1.61 12.56 -6.80
CA ILE A 185 0.21 12.82 -6.44
C ILE A 185 -0.57 13.36 -7.65
N LYS A 186 -0.03 14.34 -8.39
CA LYS A 186 -0.64 14.86 -9.61
C LYS A 186 -0.82 13.77 -10.67
N LYS A 187 0.16 12.87 -10.79
CA LYS A 187 0.06 11.74 -11.71
C LYS A 187 -1.00 10.73 -11.25
N CYS A 188 -1.11 10.44 -9.95
CA CYS A 188 -2.20 9.65 -9.41
C CYS A 188 -3.58 10.22 -9.76
N LYS A 189 -3.77 11.54 -9.63
CA LYS A 189 -5.02 12.21 -10.07
C LYS A 189 -5.31 11.97 -11.54
N LYS A 190 -4.29 12.18 -12.41
CA LYS A 190 -4.45 12.02 -13.87
C LYS A 190 -4.87 10.62 -14.28
N PHE A 191 -4.36 9.58 -13.59
CA PHE A 191 -4.60 8.17 -13.91
C PHE A 191 -5.64 7.51 -12.99
N ASN A 192 -6.33 8.27 -12.14
CA ASN A 192 -7.32 7.78 -11.17
C ASN A 192 -6.75 6.68 -10.25
N LYS A 193 -5.51 6.87 -9.78
CA LYS A 193 -4.87 5.99 -8.80
C LYS A 193 -4.95 6.59 -7.40
N ILE A 194 -4.85 5.70 -6.42
CA ILE A 194 -4.89 6.03 -5.01
C ILE A 194 -3.46 6.17 -4.51
N PHE A 195 -3.16 7.26 -3.80
CA PHE A 195 -1.86 7.50 -3.19
C PHE A 195 -1.85 6.93 -1.77
N GLU A 196 -0.88 6.10 -1.43
CA GLU A 196 -0.71 5.62 -0.07
C GLU A 196 0.14 6.58 0.78
N ILE A 197 -0.41 6.95 1.94
CA ILE A 197 0.34 7.53 3.06
C ILE A 197 0.64 6.41 4.04
N ASN A 198 1.93 6.09 4.20
CA ASN A 198 2.36 4.92 4.96
C ASN A 198 3.19 5.32 6.18
N SER A 199 2.74 4.92 7.37
CA SER A 199 3.39 5.35 8.62
C SER A 199 4.72 4.66 8.94
N TYR A 200 5.04 3.57 8.25
CA TYR A 200 6.33 2.92 8.38
C TYR A 200 7.40 3.61 7.52
N TYR A 201 7.03 4.06 6.32
CA TYR A 201 7.96 4.62 5.35
C TYR A 201 8.05 6.15 5.40
N HIS A 202 6.93 6.86 5.52
CA HIS A 202 6.88 8.31 5.48
C HIS A 202 6.99 8.94 6.88
N ASN A 203 7.65 10.09 6.98
CA ASN A 203 7.79 10.85 8.22
C ASN A 203 6.89 12.11 8.24
N ASN A 204 6.56 12.67 7.06
CA ASN A 204 5.80 13.90 6.88
C ASN A 204 4.31 13.62 6.56
N LEU A 205 3.67 12.78 7.38
CA LEU A 205 2.32 12.24 7.09
C LEU A 205 1.29 13.33 6.84
N ASN A 206 1.23 14.38 7.68
CA ASN A 206 0.26 15.47 7.54
C ASN A 206 0.54 16.36 6.33
N GLU A 207 1.81 16.58 5.98
CA GLU A 207 2.16 17.31 4.77
C GLU A 207 1.68 16.56 3.53
N LEU A 208 1.89 15.24 3.46
CA LEU A 208 1.39 14.39 2.38
C LEU A 208 -0.14 14.35 2.34
N LEU A 209 -0.80 14.27 3.50
CA LEU A 209 -2.25 14.31 3.59
C LEU A 209 -2.81 15.63 3.01
N ASN A 210 -2.27 16.75 3.44
CA ASN A 210 -2.67 18.07 2.95
C ASN A 210 -2.42 18.22 1.44
N LEU A 211 -1.30 17.67 0.95
CA LEU A 211 -0.98 17.70 -0.47
C LEU A 211 -1.96 16.87 -1.30
N CYS A 212 -2.35 15.69 -0.82
CA CYS A 212 -3.38 14.86 -1.47
C CYS A 212 -4.74 15.56 -1.47
N ILE A 213 -5.15 16.16 -0.35
CA ILE A 213 -6.42 16.90 -0.25
C ILE A 213 -6.42 18.09 -1.22
N LYS A 214 -5.34 18.89 -1.25
CA LYS A 214 -5.18 20.03 -2.15
C LYS A 214 -5.30 19.63 -3.63
N ASN A 215 -4.79 18.47 -4.01
CA ASN A 215 -4.83 17.96 -5.38
C ASN A 215 -6.05 17.04 -5.64
N GLU A 216 -6.96 16.88 -4.67
CA GLU A 216 -8.14 16.01 -4.74
C GLU A 216 -7.81 14.58 -5.18
N VAL A 217 -6.76 13.99 -4.61
CA VAL A 217 -6.33 12.62 -4.87
C VAL A 217 -6.86 11.71 -3.78
N LEU A 218 -7.42 10.56 -4.17
CA LEU A 218 -7.87 9.54 -3.24
C LEU A 218 -6.69 8.97 -2.44
N ILE A 219 -6.93 8.71 -1.16
CA ILE A 219 -5.89 8.39 -0.19
C ILE A 219 -6.12 7.00 0.41
N SER A 220 -5.07 6.19 0.44
CA SER A 220 -4.95 5.01 1.27
C SER A 220 -4.09 5.31 2.50
N LEU A 221 -4.53 4.88 3.67
CA LEU A 221 -3.76 4.96 4.90
C LEU A 221 -3.24 3.57 5.27
N GLY A 222 -1.92 3.41 5.39
CA GLY A 222 -1.29 2.13 5.68
C GLY A 222 -0.24 2.18 6.79
N SER A 223 -0.23 1.18 7.66
CA SER A 223 0.80 1.00 8.68
C SER A 223 1.97 0.13 8.21
N ASN A 224 1.80 -0.62 7.13
CA ASN A 224 2.67 -1.74 6.75
C ASN A 224 2.84 -2.74 7.91
N ALA A 225 1.74 -3.07 8.55
CA ALA A 225 1.74 -3.86 9.76
C ALA A 225 2.03 -5.34 9.46
N HIS A 226 3.10 -5.88 10.06
CA HIS A 226 3.48 -7.29 10.03
C HIS A 226 3.19 -8.00 11.36
N SER A 227 2.51 -7.30 12.27
CA SER A 227 2.05 -7.87 13.55
C SER A 227 0.91 -7.05 14.14
N THR A 228 0.13 -7.67 15.03
CA THR A 228 -0.99 -7.03 15.72
C THR A 228 -0.60 -5.74 16.43
N ASN A 229 0.62 -5.65 16.97
CA ASN A 229 1.10 -4.45 17.65
C ASN A 229 1.21 -3.22 16.73
N GLN A 230 1.46 -3.44 15.44
CA GLN A 230 1.66 -2.39 14.45
C GLN A 230 0.34 -1.91 13.81
N LEU A 231 -0.77 -2.65 13.99
CA LEU A 231 -2.07 -2.28 13.44
C LEU A 231 -2.53 -0.90 13.89
N GLY A 232 -2.95 -0.08 12.93
CA GLY A 232 -3.49 1.25 13.17
C GLY A 232 -2.44 2.30 13.56
N GLU A 233 -1.15 2.01 13.42
CA GLU A 233 -0.09 3.00 13.70
C GLU A 233 -0.21 4.25 12.83
N ILE A 234 -0.73 4.14 11.61
CA ILE A 234 -0.94 5.28 10.72
C ILE A 234 -1.92 6.30 11.31
N THR A 235 -3.08 5.84 11.77
CA THR A 235 -4.10 6.71 12.38
C THR A 235 -3.59 7.37 13.65
N LYS A 236 -2.89 6.62 14.51
CA LYS A 236 -2.29 7.18 15.74
C LYS A 236 -1.28 8.27 15.46
N LYS A 237 -0.45 8.12 14.43
CA LYS A 237 0.58 9.10 14.07
C LYS A 237 -0.03 10.35 13.46
N LEU A 238 -1.06 10.23 12.60
CA LEU A 238 -1.77 11.38 12.02
C LEU A 238 -2.52 12.20 13.06
N ILE A 239 -3.09 11.58 14.12
CA ILE A 239 -3.80 12.29 15.18
C ILE A 239 -2.83 13.02 16.13
N LYS A 240 -1.62 12.49 16.33
CA LYS A 240 -0.62 13.04 17.26
C LYS A 240 0.23 14.16 16.66
N SER A 241 0.26 14.30 15.36
CA SER A 241 1.05 15.29 14.64
C SER A 241 0.19 16.47 14.19
#